data_53483c47967c21d83d83264db67c9b2e
#
_entry.id   53483c47967c21d83d83264db67c9b2e
#
_cell.length_a   1.000
_cell.length_b   1.000
_cell.length_c   1.000
_cell.angle_alpha   90.00
_cell.angle_beta   90.00
_cell.angle_gamma   90.00
#
_symmetry.space_group_name_H-M   'P 1'
#
loop_
_entity.id
_entity.type
_entity.pdbx_description
1 polymer ?
#
loop_
_entity_poly.entity_id
_entity_poly.type
_entity_poly.pdbx_seq_one_letter_code
_entity_poly.pdbx_strand_id
1 'polypeptide(L)'
;MGLLNRYEKIRMDKDAIPKAESRNRSGGKKRMNRTIRVSAAGDILIMKRLLPGYQDVLPIREFLMQGEVRMANLETTISDGSCYASAYSGGTWLTADAKCLEDTLRYGFNFLGISNNHTMDYSYEGLASTISELKKKDVAYAGAGKNLYEASRPAILDTTAGQIAVIDICSTFENAARAGSQTERQPGRPGLNPLRFSEKYTITEKHAQDLAKIAEVTGINGLRDLHRQEGFIAPLPEGVMEFGGKMFEISKDGTEGRSSSPNPIDVKRTVDAIREAKMTCEAVLVMVHSHEIRKDNDCLLYTSPSPRDRQKS
;
A
#
# COMPACT_ATOMS: atom_id res chain seq x y z
N MET A 1 4.09 -30.64 -24.16
CA MET A 1 2.84 -31.21 -23.58
C MET A 1 3.01 -31.28 -22.06
N GLY A 2 2.23 -30.54 -21.28
CA GLY A 2 2.01 -30.80 -19.87
C GLY A 2 2.82 -29.99 -18.86
N LEU A 3 2.57 -28.66 -18.72
CA LEU A 3 2.79 -27.91 -17.50
C LEU A 3 1.71 -26.82 -17.40
N LEU A 4 0.50 -27.28 -17.16
CA LEU A 4 -0.64 -26.42 -16.78
C LEU A 4 -1.18 -26.95 -15.45
N ASN A 5 -1.46 -26.01 -14.57
CA ASN A 5 -2.23 -26.14 -13.32
C ASN A 5 -1.45 -26.45 -12.03
N ARG A 6 -1.14 -25.34 -11.32
CA ARG A 6 -1.41 -25.22 -9.87
C ARG A 6 -1.50 -23.75 -9.50
N TYR A 7 -2.63 -23.14 -9.79
CA TYR A 7 -3.08 -21.95 -9.09
C TYR A 7 -3.88 -22.42 -7.89
N GLU A 8 -3.30 -22.45 -6.71
CA GLU A 8 -4.09 -22.50 -5.50
C GLU A 8 -4.79 -21.14 -5.33
N LYS A 9 -6.09 -21.16 -5.61
CA LYS A 9 -7.02 -20.10 -5.24
C LYS A 9 -6.90 -19.88 -3.74
N ILE A 10 -6.56 -18.66 -3.33
CA ILE A 10 -6.89 -18.20 -1.97
C ILE A 10 -8.41 -18.28 -1.87
N ARG A 11 -8.91 -19.38 -1.32
CA ARG A 11 -10.31 -19.49 -0.89
C ARG A 11 -10.43 -18.62 0.35
N MET A 12 -10.91 -17.40 0.16
CA MET A 12 -11.55 -16.71 1.27
C MET A 12 -12.77 -17.55 1.63
N ASP A 13 -12.78 -18.01 2.86
CA ASP A 13 -13.91 -18.76 3.43
C ASP A 13 -15.14 -17.85 3.33
N LYS A 14 -16.09 -18.23 2.45
CA LYS A 14 -17.33 -17.48 2.23
C LYS A 14 -18.22 -17.45 3.46
N ASP A 15 -17.96 -18.33 4.41
CA ASP A 15 -18.74 -18.48 5.64
C ASP A 15 -18.23 -17.59 6.79
N ALA A 16 -17.07 -16.95 6.63
CA ALA A 16 -16.53 -15.99 7.60
C ALA A 16 -17.14 -14.57 7.51
N ILE A 17 -18.03 -14.32 6.55
CA ILE A 17 -18.77 -13.07 6.46
C ILE A 17 -20.15 -13.29 7.08
N PRO A 18 -20.46 -12.74 8.28
CA PRO A 18 -21.82 -12.82 8.83
C PRO A 18 -22.77 -12.19 7.82
N LYS A 19 -23.77 -12.97 7.37
CA LYS A 19 -24.87 -12.45 6.55
C LYS A 19 -25.52 -11.32 7.34
N ALA A 20 -25.43 -10.10 6.83
CA ALA A 20 -26.16 -8.97 7.39
C ALA A 20 -27.65 -9.29 7.31
N GLU A 21 -28.30 -9.46 8.46
CA GLU A 21 -29.75 -9.55 8.53
C GLU A 21 -30.35 -8.29 7.90
N SER A 22 -31.13 -8.49 6.86
CA SER A 22 -31.89 -7.42 6.21
C SER A 22 -32.93 -6.90 7.19
N ARG A 23 -32.61 -5.82 7.90
CA ARG A 23 -33.65 -5.06 8.61
C ARG A 23 -34.57 -4.43 7.56
N ASN A 24 -35.73 -5.03 7.38
CA ASN A 24 -36.87 -4.49 6.63
C ASN A 24 -37.23 -3.12 7.21
N ARG A 25 -36.74 -2.03 6.60
CA ARG A 25 -37.32 -0.69 6.76
C ARG A 25 -38.36 -0.53 5.66
N SER A 26 -39.63 -0.77 6.03
CA SER A 26 -40.80 -0.43 5.24
C SER A 26 -40.84 1.11 5.04
N GLY A 27 -40.51 1.54 3.86
CA GLY A 27 -40.57 2.92 3.42
C GLY A 27 -40.17 2.97 1.95
N GLY A 28 -41.11 2.68 1.05
CA GLY A 28 -40.87 2.57 -0.38
C GLY A 28 -40.50 3.89 -1.04
N LYS A 29 -39.25 4.33 -0.94
CA LYS A 29 -38.63 5.20 -1.96
C LYS A 29 -37.91 4.30 -2.95
N LYS A 30 -38.38 4.27 -4.21
CA LYS A 30 -37.65 3.70 -5.34
C LYS A 30 -36.19 4.18 -5.24
N ARG A 31 -35.24 3.30 -4.90
CA ARG A 31 -33.82 3.59 -4.97
C ARG A 31 -33.55 3.89 -6.43
N MET A 32 -33.41 5.17 -6.79
CA MET A 32 -32.89 5.54 -8.10
C MET A 32 -31.51 4.89 -8.22
N ASN A 33 -31.28 4.19 -9.32
CA ASN A 33 -29.99 3.57 -9.62
C ASN A 33 -28.98 4.71 -9.83
N ARG A 34 -28.35 5.19 -8.75
CA ARG A 34 -27.39 6.28 -8.80
C ARG A 34 -26.04 5.67 -9.08
N THR A 35 -25.46 6.04 -10.19
CA THR A 35 -24.13 5.60 -10.62
C THR A 35 -23.13 6.69 -10.26
N ILE A 36 -22.08 6.32 -9.54
CA ILE A 36 -20.93 7.18 -9.26
C ILE A 36 -19.83 6.83 -10.25
N ARG A 37 -19.32 7.83 -10.96
CA ARG A 37 -18.18 7.65 -11.87
C ARG A 37 -16.89 7.99 -11.17
N VAL A 38 -15.91 7.10 -11.29
CA VAL A 38 -14.55 7.27 -10.76
C VAL A 38 -13.59 7.23 -11.93
N SER A 39 -12.73 8.24 -12.04
CA SER A 39 -11.60 8.26 -12.95
C SER A 39 -10.32 8.11 -12.11
N ALA A 40 -9.43 7.24 -12.53
CA ALA A 40 -8.18 7.00 -11.81
C ALA A 40 -6.99 7.05 -12.77
N ALA A 41 -5.89 7.60 -12.30
CA ALA A 41 -4.58 7.48 -12.90
C ALA A 41 -3.64 6.73 -11.95
N GLY A 42 -2.46 6.34 -12.42
CA GLY A 42 -1.42 5.71 -11.62
C GLY A 42 -0.59 6.74 -10.86
N ASP A 43 0.73 6.50 -10.85
CA ASP A 43 1.69 7.25 -10.08
C ASP A 43 2.02 8.59 -10.73
N ILE A 44 2.02 9.65 -9.94
CA ILE A 44 2.37 11.01 -10.34
C ILE A 44 3.78 11.30 -9.85
N LEU A 45 4.71 11.41 -10.79
CA LEU A 45 6.14 11.66 -10.58
C LEU A 45 6.56 13.00 -11.21
N ILE A 46 5.72 14.01 -11.15
CA ILE A 46 5.99 15.33 -11.74
C ILE A 46 6.88 16.13 -10.81
N MET A 47 8.19 16.16 -11.10
CA MET A 47 9.22 16.89 -10.35
C MET A 47 9.59 18.24 -10.96
N LYS A 48 9.12 18.55 -12.16
CA LYS A 48 9.40 19.79 -12.88
C LYS A 48 8.11 20.43 -13.36
N ARG A 49 8.13 21.75 -13.45
CA ARG A 49 7.01 22.53 -13.99
C ARG A 49 6.68 22.10 -15.43
N LEU A 50 5.41 22.03 -15.74
CA LEU A 50 4.99 21.90 -17.14
C LEU A 50 5.39 23.15 -17.91
N LEU A 51 5.77 22.97 -19.17
CA LEU A 51 6.11 24.08 -20.03
C LEU A 51 4.89 25.03 -20.21
N PRO A 52 5.11 26.36 -20.29
CA PRO A 52 4.05 27.29 -20.61
C PRO A 52 3.37 26.89 -21.92
N GLY A 53 2.04 26.84 -21.90
CA GLY A 53 1.26 26.46 -23.09
C GLY A 53 1.22 24.96 -23.42
N TYR A 54 1.72 24.08 -22.53
CA TYR A 54 1.63 22.62 -22.72
C TYR A 54 0.17 22.20 -22.83
N GLN A 55 -0.24 21.75 -24.04
CA GLN A 55 -1.63 21.47 -24.40
C GLN A 55 -2.05 20.03 -24.12
N ASP A 56 -1.10 19.09 -23.96
CA ASP A 56 -1.41 17.67 -23.76
C ASP A 56 -2.07 17.37 -22.40
N VAL A 57 -2.20 18.36 -21.53
CA VAL A 57 -3.03 18.30 -20.32
C VAL A 57 -4.51 18.16 -20.68
N LEU A 58 -4.99 18.78 -21.75
CA LEU A 58 -6.42 18.89 -22.06
C LEU A 58 -7.09 17.55 -22.33
N PRO A 59 -6.57 16.67 -23.20
CA PRO A 59 -7.21 15.37 -23.46
C PRO A 59 -7.29 14.48 -22.22
N ILE A 60 -6.23 14.49 -21.40
CA ILE A 60 -6.19 13.73 -20.13
C ILE A 60 -7.20 14.31 -19.14
N ARG A 61 -7.25 15.65 -19.04
CA ARG A 61 -8.22 16.35 -18.20
C ARG A 61 -9.66 16.03 -18.64
N GLU A 62 -9.97 16.09 -19.92
CA GLU A 62 -11.30 15.76 -20.44
C GLU A 62 -11.73 14.34 -20.07
N PHE A 63 -10.82 13.38 -20.17
CA PHE A 63 -11.07 12.01 -19.71
C PHE A 63 -11.32 11.95 -18.20
N LEU A 64 -10.45 12.56 -17.38
CA LEU A 64 -10.58 12.55 -15.93
C LEU A 64 -11.85 13.24 -15.45
N MET A 65 -12.24 14.34 -16.07
CA MET A 65 -13.44 15.10 -15.72
C MET A 65 -14.76 14.34 -15.96
N GLN A 66 -14.74 13.17 -16.60
CA GLN A 66 -15.90 12.29 -16.65
C GLN A 66 -16.23 11.66 -15.29
N GLY A 67 -15.23 11.56 -14.38
CA GLY A 67 -15.40 11.08 -13.01
C GLY A 67 -15.77 12.20 -12.04
N GLU A 68 -16.62 11.90 -11.09
CA GLU A 68 -16.88 12.75 -9.92
C GLU A 68 -15.73 12.65 -8.91
N VAL A 69 -15.19 11.43 -8.72
CA VAL A 69 -13.95 11.17 -8.00
C VAL A 69 -12.84 10.96 -9.04
N ARG A 70 -11.80 11.78 -8.97
CA ARG A 70 -10.66 11.79 -9.88
C ARG A 70 -9.38 11.63 -9.07
N MET A 71 -8.86 10.41 -9.07
CA MET A 71 -7.84 10.00 -8.13
C MET A 71 -6.53 9.58 -8.80
N ALA A 72 -5.42 9.79 -8.10
CA ALA A 72 -4.11 9.29 -8.47
C ALA A 72 -3.21 9.12 -7.24
N ASN A 73 -2.07 8.45 -7.37
CA ASN A 73 -1.04 8.36 -6.34
C ASN A 73 -0.04 9.51 -6.53
N LEU A 74 0.13 10.37 -5.53
CA LEU A 74 1.15 11.41 -5.51
C LEU A 74 2.44 10.81 -4.93
N GLU A 75 3.33 10.40 -5.82
CA GLU A 75 4.56 9.70 -5.47
C GLU A 75 5.78 10.64 -5.39
N THR A 76 5.53 11.86 -4.95
CA THR A 76 6.55 12.91 -4.87
C THR A 76 6.30 13.77 -3.63
N THR A 77 7.33 14.00 -2.83
CA THR A 77 7.28 14.97 -1.73
C THR A 77 7.12 16.38 -2.29
N ILE A 78 6.18 17.14 -1.76
CA ILE A 78 5.98 18.55 -2.12
C ILE A 78 6.63 19.44 -1.06
N SER A 79 7.68 20.14 -1.42
CA SER A 79 8.39 21.05 -0.52
C SER A 79 9.06 22.20 -1.29
N ASP A 80 9.43 23.25 -0.57
CA ASP A 80 10.17 24.40 -1.07
C ASP A 80 11.71 24.18 -1.14
N GLY A 81 12.15 22.93 -0.90
CA GLY A 81 13.56 22.57 -0.85
C GLY A 81 14.22 22.78 0.52
N SER A 82 13.48 23.19 1.55
CA SER A 82 14.01 23.40 2.91
C SER A 82 14.09 22.09 3.73
N CYS A 83 13.41 21.02 3.29
CA CYS A 83 13.37 19.75 4.01
C CYS A 83 14.63 18.91 3.73
N TYR A 84 15.18 18.31 4.77
CA TYR A 84 16.28 17.37 4.63
C TYR A 84 15.80 16.03 4.07
N ALA A 85 16.60 15.45 3.17
CA ALA A 85 16.40 14.09 2.70
C ALA A 85 16.53 13.09 3.86
N SER A 86 15.69 12.07 3.89
CA SER A 86 15.84 10.98 4.85
C SER A 86 17.07 10.11 4.51
N ALA A 87 17.53 9.34 5.50
CA ALA A 87 18.62 8.38 5.31
C ALA A 87 18.24 7.21 4.39
N TYR A 88 17.00 7.12 3.98
CA TYR A 88 16.45 6.10 3.07
C TYR A 88 15.47 6.77 2.09
N SER A 89 15.20 6.10 0.98
CA SER A 89 14.23 6.55 -0.02
C SER A 89 13.46 5.36 -0.59
N GLY A 90 12.42 5.64 -1.35
CA GLY A 90 11.67 4.62 -2.10
C GLY A 90 12.42 4.05 -3.32
N GLY A 91 13.66 4.47 -3.53
CA GLY A 91 14.51 4.10 -4.66
C GLY A 91 15.45 5.26 -4.98
N THR A 92 14.90 6.44 -5.18
CA THR A 92 15.61 7.73 -5.25
C THR A 92 14.80 8.77 -4.48
N TRP A 93 15.40 9.89 -4.12
CA TRP A 93 14.68 10.95 -3.41
C TRP A 93 13.88 11.80 -4.40
N LEU A 94 12.54 11.78 -4.26
CA LEU A 94 11.62 12.51 -5.12
C LEU A 94 11.05 13.72 -4.39
N THR A 95 11.33 14.91 -4.90
CA THR A 95 10.77 16.17 -4.40
C THR A 95 10.41 17.12 -5.53
N ALA A 96 9.40 17.93 -5.28
CA ALA A 96 8.93 18.95 -6.21
C ALA A 96 8.44 20.20 -5.47
N ASP A 97 8.57 21.36 -6.11
CA ASP A 97 8.00 22.62 -5.66
C ASP A 97 6.45 22.59 -5.68
N ALA A 98 5.82 23.35 -4.81
CA ALA A 98 4.36 23.48 -4.73
C ALA A 98 3.70 23.87 -6.07
N LYS A 99 4.44 24.59 -6.94
CA LYS A 99 3.96 24.90 -8.29
C LYS A 99 3.85 23.66 -9.20
N CYS A 100 4.65 22.61 -8.96
CA CYS A 100 4.48 21.34 -9.67
C CYS A 100 3.17 20.63 -9.24
N LEU A 101 2.78 20.77 -7.96
CA LEU A 101 1.46 20.32 -7.52
C LEU A 101 0.34 21.11 -8.23
N GLU A 102 0.50 22.42 -8.42
CA GLU A 102 -0.46 23.21 -9.21
C GLU A 102 -0.58 22.71 -10.64
N ASP A 103 0.54 22.39 -11.29
CA ASP A 103 0.54 21.81 -12.62
C ASP A 103 -0.16 20.42 -12.65
N THR A 104 0.07 19.59 -11.63
CA THR A 104 -0.62 18.31 -11.43
C THR A 104 -2.12 18.50 -11.31
N LEU A 105 -2.59 19.47 -10.55
CA LEU A 105 -4.01 19.76 -10.35
C LEU A 105 -4.71 20.29 -11.62
N ARG A 106 -3.97 20.81 -12.60
CA ARG A 106 -4.53 21.18 -13.91
C ARG A 106 -5.16 20.00 -14.64
N TYR A 107 -4.74 18.77 -14.36
CA TYR A 107 -5.37 17.56 -14.88
C TYR A 107 -6.77 17.31 -14.31
N GLY A 108 -7.13 17.95 -13.21
CA GLY A 108 -8.46 17.89 -12.63
C GLY A 108 -8.62 16.91 -11.47
N PHE A 109 -7.54 16.40 -10.91
CA PHE A 109 -7.60 15.54 -9.71
C PHE A 109 -8.25 16.27 -8.53
N ASN A 110 -9.11 15.57 -7.79
CA ASN A 110 -9.70 16.04 -6.55
C ASN A 110 -9.38 15.14 -5.34
N PHE A 111 -8.66 14.04 -5.59
CA PHE A 111 -8.11 13.17 -4.57
C PHE A 111 -6.70 12.72 -4.95
N LEU A 112 -5.78 12.75 -3.98
CA LEU A 112 -4.43 12.22 -4.14
C LEU A 112 -4.10 11.27 -2.98
N GLY A 113 -3.79 10.01 -3.34
CA GLY A 113 -3.18 9.06 -2.41
C GLY A 113 -1.75 9.49 -2.11
N ILE A 114 -1.32 9.39 -0.85
CA ILE A 114 0.04 9.74 -0.42
C ILE A 114 0.70 8.62 0.40
N SER A 115 0.21 7.38 0.27
CA SER A 115 0.79 6.18 0.89
C SER A 115 1.57 5.37 -0.15
N ASN A 116 2.85 5.65 -0.29
CA ASN A 116 3.74 4.99 -1.25
C ASN A 116 5.15 4.89 -0.68
N ASN A 117 6.08 4.23 -1.40
CA ASN A 117 7.47 4.07 -0.99
C ASN A 117 8.22 5.41 -0.85
N HIS A 118 7.80 6.47 -1.56
CA HIS A 118 8.40 7.81 -1.53
C HIS A 118 7.79 8.77 -0.50
N THR A 119 6.76 8.33 0.25
CA THR A 119 6.06 9.17 1.25
C THR A 119 7.00 9.86 2.24
N MET A 120 8.11 9.22 2.59
CA MET A 120 9.03 9.69 3.62
C MET A 120 10.43 10.04 3.08
N ASP A 121 10.57 10.27 1.81
CA ASP A 121 11.86 10.62 1.18
C ASP A 121 12.53 11.85 1.80
N TYR A 122 11.74 12.79 2.31
CA TYR A 122 12.20 14.00 2.99
C TYR A 122 11.74 14.08 4.43
N SER A 123 11.75 12.94 5.11
CA SER A 123 11.48 12.83 6.56
C SER A 123 10.10 13.37 6.97
N TYR A 124 9.97 13.73 8.22
CA TYR A 124 8.72 14.23 8.80
C TYR A 124 8.36 15.62 8.28
N GLU A 125 9.36 16.48 8.03
CA GLU A 125 9.17 17.80 7.47
C GLU A 125 8.61 17.74 6.05
N GLY A 126 9.15 16.84 5.21
CA GLY A 126 8.67 16.63 3.84
C GLY A 126 7.22 16.15 3.80
N LEU A 127 6.87 15.17 4.65
CA LEU A 127 5.48 14.73 4.78
C LEU A 127 4.56 15.86 5.26
N ALA A 128 4.98 16.60 6.27
CA ALA A 128 4.20 17.73 6.80
C ALA A 128 4.01 18.83 5.75
N SER A 129 5.05 19.14 4.97
CA SER A 129 4.99 20.08 3.85
C SER A 129 4.01 19.61 2.78
N THR A 130 4.09 18.35 2.34
CA THR A 130 3.17 17.76 1.36
C THR A 130 1.72 17.88 1.82
N ILE A 131 1.43 17.47 3.05
CA ILE A 131 0.08 17.57 3.63
C ILE A 131 -0.38 19.04 3.71
N SER A 132 0.50 19.95 4.07
CA SER A 132 0.19 21.39 4.13
C SER A 132 -0.19 21.94 2.76
N GLU A 133 0.59 21.60 1.71
CA GLU A 133 0.32 22.06 0.35
C GLU A 133 -0.99 21.47 -0.21
N LEU A 134 -1.30 20.20 0.05
CA LEU A 134 -2.58 19.60 -0.33
C LEU A 134 -3.77 20.33 0.35
N LYS A 135 -3.65 20.63 1.63
CA LYS A 135 -4.67 21.40 2.38
C LYS A 135 -4.84 22.82 1.84
N LYS A 136 -3.75 23.52 1.52
CA LYS A 136 -3.82 24.87 0.91
C LYS A 136 -4.55 24.89 -0.42
N LYS A 137 -4.49 23.78 -1.17
CA LYS A 137 -5.16 23.62 -2.48
C LYS A 137 -6.53 22.97 -2.38
N ASP A 138 -7.02 22.69 -1.18
CA ASP A 138 -8.30 22.00 -0.92
C ASP A 138 -8.44 20.68 -1.66
N VAL A 139 -7.34 19.90 -1.71
CA VAL A 139 -7.33 18.57 -2.32
C VAL A 139 -7.49 17.51 -1.24
N ALA A 140 -8.47 16.63 -1.42
CA ALA A 140 -8.63 15.48 -0.54
C ALA A 140 -7.45 14.51 -0.67
N TYR A 141 -7.00 13.94 0.43
CA TYR A 141 -5.90 12.98 0.47
C TYR A 141 -6.11 11.92 1.56
N ALA A 142 -5.45 10.78 1.41
CA ALA A 142 -5.39 9.72 2.42
C ALA A 142 -4.04 9.00 2.36
N GLY A 143 -3.77 8.15 3.35
CA GLY A 143 -2.69 7.19 3.31
C GLY A 143 -1.44 7.58 4.11
N ALA A 144 -1.33 8.82 4.60
CA ALA A 144 -0.27 9.22 5.50
C ALA A 144 -0.74 10.30 6.48
N GLY A 145 -0.04 10.45 7.59
CA GLY A 145 -0.44 11.40 8.63
C GLY A 145 0.59 11.52 9.75
N LYS A 146 0.26 12.28 10.79
CA LYS A 146 1.12 12.53 11.95
C LYS A 146 1.30 11.29 12.85
N ASN A 147 0.42 10.32 12.71
CA ASN A 147 0.44 9.05 13.42
C ASN A 147 -0.40 8.03 12.66
N LEU A 148 -0.42 6.77 13.14
CA LEU A 148 -1.14 5.70 12.47
C LEU A 148 -2.65 5.94 12.39
N TYR A 149 -3.26 6.61 13.37
CA TYR A 149 -4.68 6.95 13.32
C TYR A 149 -4.98 7.89 12.16
N GLU A 150 -4.23 8.99 12.01
CA GLU A 150 -4.41 9.92 10.89
C GLU A 150 -4.10 9.25 9.55
N ALA A 151 -2.99 8.49 9.47
CA ALA A 151 -2.57 7.81 8.25
C ALA A 151 -3.59 6.79 7.73
N SER A 152 -4.33 6.13 8.64
CA SER A 152 -5.30 5.09 8.27
C SER A 152 -6.73 5.61 8.08
N ARG A 153 -6.99 6.89 8.32
CA ARG A 153 -8.33 7.47 8.11
C ARG A 153 -8.68 7.52 6.63
N PRO A 154 -9.92 7.13 6.27
CA PRO A 154 -10.43 7.39 4.92
C PRO A 154 -10.57 8.90 4.67
N ALA A 155 -10.31 9.33 3.44
CA ALA A 155 -10.83 10.60 2.95
C ALA A 155 -12.29 10.41 2.49
N ILE A 156 -13.13 11.39 2.76
CA ILE A 156 -14.53 11.37 2.35
C ILE A 156 -14.73 12.42 1.25
N LEU A 157 -15.30 12.00 0.13
CA LEU A 157 -15.63 12.87 -1.00
C LEU A 157 -17.12 12.86 -1.24
N ASP A 158 -17.68 14.05 -1.45
CA ASP A 158 -19.08 14.23 -1.83
C ASP A 158 -19.24 13.98 -3.33
N THR A 159 -20.30 13.28 -3.70
CA THR A 159 -20.71 13.03 -5.07
C THR A 159 -22.20 13.27 -5.25
N THR A 160 -22.68 13.32 -6.48
CA THR A 160 -24.11 13.50 -6.77
C THR A 160 -24.97 12.35 -6.23
N ALA A 161 -24.39 11.19 -5.98
CA ALA A 161 -25.10 10.01 -5.48
C ALA A 161 -24.92 9.76 -3.98
N GLY A 162 -24.11 10.54 -3.30
CA GLY A 162 -23.76 10.40 -1.87
C GLY A 162 -22.26 10.47 -1.64
N GLN A 163 -21.81 10.06 -0.48
CA GLN A 163 -20.40 10.10 -0.10
C GLN A 163 -19.64 8.85 -0.53
N ILE A 164 -18.41 9.04 -0.95
CA ILE A 164 -17.42 7.96 -1.15
C ILE A 164 -16.30 8.11 -0.15
N ALA A 165 -15.89 7.00 0.46
CA ALA A 165 -14.66 6.92 1.24
C ALA A 165 -13.52 6.39 0.37
N VAL A 166 -12.33 6.98 0.49
CA VAL A 166 -11.10 6.48 -0.14
C VAL A 166 -10.07 6.18 0.96
N ILE A 167 -9.62 4.94 1.02
CA ILE A 167 -8.55 4.47 1.91
C ILE A 167 -7.33 4.23 1.02
N ASP A 168 -6.16 4.68 1.48
CA ASP A 168 -4.90 4.50 0.76
C ASP A 168 -3.89 3.79 1.66
N ILE A 169 -3.26 2.72 1.14
CA ILE A 169 -2.32 1.85 1.86
C ILE A 169 -1.11 1.53 0.98
N CYS A 170 0.02 1.24 1.62
CA CYS A 170 1.23 0.82 0.93
C CYS A 170 1.76 -0.49 1.50
N SER A 171 2.19 -1.43 0.64
CA SER A 171 2.84 -2.68 1.04
C SER A 171 4.35 -2.70 0.77
N THR A 172 4.87 -1.76 -0.02
CA THR A 172 6.30 -1.65 -0.32
C THR A 172 6.87 -0.36 0.27
N PHE A 173 7.63 -0.47 1.35
CA PHE A 173 8.18 0.68 2.07
C PHE A 173 9.33 0.27 3.00
N GLU A 174 10.19 1.21 3.32
CA GLU A 174 11.16 1.06 4.40
C GLU A 174 10.47 1.06 5.77
N ASN A 175 10.89 0.17 6.68
CA ASN A 175 10.24 0.00 7.98
C ASN A 175 10.13 1.30 8.79
N ALA A 176 11.08 2.22 8.61
CA ALA A 176 11.08 3.52 9.26
C ALA A 176 10.01 4.49 8.72
N ALA A 177 9.50 4.25 7.51
CA ALA A 177 8.47 5.09 6.88
C ALA A 177 7.06 4.90 7.48
N ARG A 178 6.84 3.83 8.23
CA ARG A 178 5.51 3.53 8.81
C ARG A 178 5.08 4.55 9.85
N ALA A 179 3.83 4.95 9.78
CA ALA A 179 3.19 5.67 10.88
C ALA A 179 3.17 4.80 12.16
N GLY A 180 3.46 5.39 13.29
CA GLY A 180 3.38 4.77 14.61
C GLY A 180 2.12 5.14 15.35
N SER A 181 1.59 4.21 16.15
CA SER A 181 0.39 4.44 16.95
C SER A 181 0.66 5.50 18.03
N GLN A 182 -0.31 6.36 18.25
CA GLN A 182 -0.33 7.24 19.40
C GLN A 182 -0.78 6.52 20.66
N THR A 183 -0.36 7.00 21.79
CA THR A 183 -0.81 6.57 23.12
C THR A 183 -1.18 7.81 23.93
N GLU A 184 -1.70 7.62 25.16
CA GLU A 184 -1.97 8.74 26.07
C GLU A 184 -0.71 9.56 26.43
N ARG A 185 0.48 8.94 26.32
CA ARG A 185 1.77 9.54 26.68
C ARG A 185 2.65 9.94 25.50
N GLN A 186 2.30 9.50 24.30
CA GLN A 186 3.12 9.72 23.11
C GLN A 186 2.22 10.07 21.90
N PRO A 187 2.61 11.06 21.08
CA PRO A 187 1.82 11.49 19.93
C PRO A 187 1.79 10.50 18.77
N GLY A 188 2.56 9.41 18.87
CA GLY A 188 2.81 8.50 17.77
C GLY A 188 3.97 8.97 16.89
N ARG A 189 4.05 8.44 15.68
CA ARG A 189 5.09 8.79 14.71
C ARG A 189 4.46 9.07 13.35
N PRO A 190 4.83 10.19 12.69
CA PRO A 190 4.39 10.47 11.33
C PRO A 190 4.86 9.40 10.35
N GLY A 191 4.08 9.17 9.32
CA GLY A 191 4.42 8.20 8.27
C GLY A 191 3.21 7.76 7.45
N LEU A 192 3.45 6.74 6.63
CA LEU A 192 2.45 6.12 5.75
C LEU A 192 1.57 5.09 6.48
N ASN A 193 0.42 4.79 5.87
CA ASN A 193 -0.49 3.71 6.28
C ASN A 193 0.00 2.36 5.76
N PRO A 194 0.62 1.51 6.59
CA PRO A 194 1.28 0.31 6.11
C PRO A 194 0.30 -0.85 5.93
N LEU A 195 0.55 -1.66 4.89
CA LEU A 195 0.10 -3.04 4.80
C LEU A 195 1.34 -3.94 4.82
N ARG A 196 1.83 -4.26 6.01
CA ARG A 196 3.00 -5.15 6.18
C ARG A 196 2.66 -6.55 5.72
N PHE A 197 3.68 -7.28 5.32
CA PHE A 197 3.60 -8.70 5.07
C PHE A 197 4.86 -9.41 5.58
N SER A 198 4.77 -10.70 5.79
CA SER A 198 5.89 -11.59 6.06
C SER A 198 6.10 -12.53 4.90
N GLU A 199 7.35 -12.82 4.60
CA GLU A 199 7.74 -13.82 3.61
C GLU A 199 8.13 -15.10 4.33
N LYS A 200 7.73 -16.20 3.73
CA LYS A 200 8.08 -17.55 4.14
C LYS A 200 8.81 -18.20 2.98
N TYR A 201 9.98 -18.71 3.26
CA TYR A 201 10.79 -19.51 2.32
C TYR A 201 10.74 -20.96 2.76
N THR A 202 10.52 -21.86 1.83
CA THR A 202 10.49 -23.30 2.08
C THR A 202 11.54 -23.96 1.18
N ILE A 203 12.41 -24.78 1.76
CA ILE A 203 13.50 -25.46 1.07
C ILE A 203 13.57 -26.93 1.49
N THR A 204 14.16 -27.76 0.66
CA THR A 204 14.44 -29.17 1.00
C THR A 204 15.53 -29.29 2.06
N GLU A 205 15.56 -30.43 2.76
CA GLU A 205 16.63 -30.79 3.71
C GLU A 205 18.02 -30.69 3.08
N LYS A 206 18.16 -31.11 1.80
CA LYS A 206 19.41 -31.00 1.08
C LYS A 206 19.90 -29.55 0.95
N HIS A 207 19.03 -28.64 0.53
CA HIS A 207 19.39 -27.24 0.40
C HIS A 207 19.63 -26.57 1.76
N ALA A 208 18.91 -27.00 2.80
CA ALA A 208 19.18 -26.55 4.16
C ALA A 208 20.60 -26.94 4.63
N GLN A 209 21.05 -28.17 4.38
CA GLN A 209 22.40 -28.62 4.68
C GLN A 209 23.47 -27.86 3.88
N ASP A 210 23.21 -27.57 2.61
CA ASP A 210 24.13 -26.79 1.76
C ASP A 210 24.25 -25.34 2.27
N LEU A 211 23.13 -24.69 2.64
CA LEU A 211 23.16 -23.37 3.27
C LEU A 211 23.85 -23.37 4.62
N ALA A 212 23.67 -24.42 5.43
CA ALA A 212 24.37 -24.56 6.74
C ALA A 212 25.89 -24.61 6.56
N LYS A 213 26.40 -25.37 5.58
CA LYS A 213 27.84 -25.40 5.28
C LYS A 213 28.37 -24.02 4.86
N ILE A 214 27.62 -23.30 4.02
CA ILE A 214 27.98 -21.93 3.61
C ILE A 214 27.98 -21.01 4.82
N ALA A 215 26.96 -21.11 5.69
CA ALA A 215 26.88 -20.30 6.91
C ALA A 215 28.07 -20.53 7.84
N GLU A 216 28.50 -21.79 8.00
CA GLU A 216 29.66 -22.17 8.82
C GLU A 216 30.95 -21.52 8.29
N VAL A 217 31.26 -21.70 7.01
CA VAL A 217 32.52 -21.19 6.42
C VAL A 217 32.56 -19.67 6.28
N THR A 218 31.40 -19.02 6.16
CA THR A 218 31.31 -17.56 6.01
C THR A 218 31.07 -16.81 7.31
N GLY A 219 30.61 -17.51 8.35
CA GLY A 219 30.21 -16.88 9.61
C GLY A 219 29.01 -15.94 9.49
N ILE A 220 28.20 -16.04 8.40
CA ILE A 220 27.13 -15.08 8.07
C ILE A 220 26.06 -14.97 9.17
N ASN A 221 25.88 -16.04 9.96
CA ASN A 221 24.92 -16.07 11.07
C ASN A 221 25.58 -15.74 12.44
N GLY A 222 26.91 -15.58 12.51
CA GLY A 222 27.68 -15.59 13.75
C GLY A 222 27.18 -14.64 14.83
N LEU A 223 26.83 -13.40 14.48
CA LEU A 223 26.27 -12.43 15.42
C LEU A 223 24.90 -12.88 15.96
N ARG A 224 24.05 -13.42 15.09
CA ARG A 224 22.72 -13.86 15.49
C ARG A 224 22.76 -15.15 16.31
N ASP A 225 23.69 -16.03 16.00
CA ASP A 225 23.93 -17.26 16.79
C ASP A 225 24.44 -16.89 18.18
N LEU A 226 25.36 -15.92 18.28
CA LEU A 226 25.79 -15.38 19.59
C LEU A 226 24.60 -14.79 20.37
N HIS A 227 23.75 -13.99 19.72
CA HIS A 227 22.57 -13.40 20.36
C HIS A 227 21.57 -14.46 20.85
N ARG A 228 21.46 -15.61 20.17
CA ARG A 228 20.65 -16.74 20.65
C ARG A 228 21.29 -17.41 21.85
N GLN A 229 22.61 -17.63 21.79
CA GLN A 229 23.36 -18.22 22.88
C GLN A 229 23.27 -17.39 24.15
N GLU A 230 23.34 -16.07 24.03
CA GLU A 230 23.21 -15.11 25.13
C GLU A 230 21.76 -14.81 25.54
N GLY A 231 20.76 -15.36 24.86
CA GLY A 231 19.35 -15.19 25.15
C GLY A 231 18.73 -13.85 24.71
N PHE A 232 19.42 -13.05 23.90
CA PHE A 232 18.87 -11.80 23.36
C PHE A 232 17.80 -12.02 22.30
N ILE A 233 17.83 -13.14 21.59
CA ILE A 233 16.79 -13.56 20.64
C ILE A 233 16.40 -15.01 20.92
N ALA A 234 15.14 -15.35 20.59
CA ALA A 234 14.61 -16.68 20.82
C ALA A 234 15.34 -17.75 19.96
N PRO A 235 15.42 -19.00 20.45
CA PRO A 235 15.86 -20.14 19.66
C PRO A 235 15.04 -20.29 18.37
N LEU A 236 15.65 -20.92 17.36
CA LEU A 236 14.92 -21.26 16.15
C LEU A 236 13.87 -22.35 16.44
N PRO A 237 12.67 -22.24 15.87
CA PRO A 237 11.69 -23.33 15.92
C PRO A 237 12.24 -24.60 15.26
N GLU A 238 11.68 -25.76 15.64
CA GLU A 238 11.97 -27.02 14.98
C GLU A 238 11.64 -26.96 13.48
N GLY A 239 12.54 -27.47 12.65
CA GLY A 239 12.37 -27.45 11.18
C GLY A 239 12.56 -26.07 10.54
N VAL A 240 13.14 -25.12 11.26
CA VAL A 240 13.48 -23.79 10.73
C VAL A 240 14.97 -23.57 10.84
N MET A 241 15.57 -23.05 9.77
CA MET A 241 16.96 -22.57 9.78
C MET A 241 17.00 -21.07 9.44
N GLU A 242 18.10 -20.44 9.82
CA GLU A 242 18.40 -19.06 9.43
C GLU A 242 19.62 -19.03 8.50
N PHE A 243 19.56 -18.19 7.48
CA PHE A 243 20.71 -17.87 6.65
C PHE A 243 20.66 -16.39 6.26
N GLY A 244 21.70 -15.64 6.65
CA GLY A 244 21.81 -14.21 6.32
C GLY A 244 20.64 -13.35 6.80
N GLY A 245 20.06 -13.68 7.97
CA GLY A 245 18.90 -12.96 8.53
C GLY A 245 17.56 -13.35 7.93
N LYS A 246 17.51 -14.30 7.01
CA LYS A 246 16.26 -14.86 6.46
C LYS A 246 15.97 -16.22 7.08
N MET A 247 14.67 -16.47 7.33
CA MET A 247 14.19 -17.73 7.89
C MET A 247 13.71 -18.66 6.78
N PHE A 248 14.11 -19.93 6.85
CA PHE A 248 13.74 -20.98 5.90
C PHE A 248 13.09 -22.14 6.66
N GLU A 249 11.91 -22.55 6.24
CA GLU A 249 11.30 -23.78 6.72
C GLU A 249 11.81 -24.96 5.89
N ILE A 250 12.14 -26.06 6.58
CA ILE A 250 12.58 -27.30 5.94
C ILE A 250 11.36 -28.11 5.55
N SER A 251 11.20 -28.33 4.25
CA SER A 251 10.09 -29.08 3.69
C SER A 251 10.13 -30.56 4.06
N LYS A 252 8.99 -31.10 4.48
CA LYS A 252 8.84 -32.55 4.74
C LYS A 252 8.40 -33.34 3.50
N ASP A 253 7.85 -32.67 2.51
CA ASP A 253 7.29 -33.27 1.29
C ASP A 253 8.11 -32.97 0.02
N GLY A 254 9.24 -32.29 0.18
CA GLY A 254 10.13 -31.90 -0.93
C GLY A 254 9.66 -30.70 -1.73
N THR A 255 8.60 -29.99 -1.32
CA THR A 255 8.21 -28.73 -1.95
C THR A 255 9.16 -27.61 -1.59
N GLU A 256 9.46 -26.74 -2.55
CA GLU A 256 10.30 -25.56 -2.36
C GLU A 256 9.58 -24.32 -2.90
N GLY A 257 9.83 -23.19 -2.30
CA GLY A 257 9.26 -21.96 -2.79
C GLY A 257 9.25 -20.80 -1.80
N ARG A 258 8.60 -19.73 -2.23
CA ARG A 258 8.34 -18.54 -1.46
C ARG A 258 6.84 -18.28 -1.39
N SER A 259 6.34 -17.98 -0.23
CA SER A 259 4.99 -17.48 -0.01
C SER A 259 5.01 -16.19 0.81
N SER A 260 3.96 -15.41 0.74
CA SER A 260 3.80 -14.20 1.56
C SER A 260 2.43 -14.22 2.25
N SER A 261 2.38 -13.61 3.42
CA SER A 261 1.14 -13.45 4.18
C SER A 261 1.05 -12.02 4.71
N PRO A 262 -0.07 -11.32 4.52
CA PRO A 262 -0.22 -9.97 5.03
C PRO A 262 -0.29 -9.98 6.55
N ASN A 263 0.18 -8.90 7.18
CA ASN A 263 0.13 -8.74 8.62
C ASN A 263 -1.31 -8.64 9.12
N PRO A 264 -1.76 -9.52 10.04
CA PRO A 264 -3.17 -9.58 10.44
C PRO A 264 -3.66 -8.31 11.15
N ILE A 265 -2.78 -7.57 11.82
CA ILE A 265 -3.13 -6.29 12.49
C ILE A 265 -3.43 -5.22 11.44
N ASP A 266 -2.61 -5.16 10.37
CA ASP A 266 -2.80 -4.17 9.31
C ASP A 266 -4.04 -4.49 8.47
N VAL A 267 -4.26 -5.78 8.18
CA VAL A 267 -5.50 -6.25 7.52
C VAL A 267 -6.71 -5.89 8.35
N LYS A 268 -6.68 -6.20 9.66
CA LYS A 268 -7.80 -5.87 10.56
C LYS A 268 -8.08 -4.38 10.58
N ARG A 269 -7.06 -3.53 10.72
CA ARG A 269 -7.20 -2.06 10.69
C ARG A 269 -7.88 -1.59 9.39
N THR A 270 -7.42 -2.09 8.24
CA THR A 270 -7.99 -1.72 6.93
C THR A 270 -9.43 -2.20 6.79
N VAL A 271 -9.73 -3.44 7.20
CA VAL A 271 -11.08 -4.00 7.15
C VAL A 271 -12.04 -3.25 8.07
N ASP A 272 -11.58 -2.86 9.27
CA ASP A 272 -12.39 -2.08 10.21
C ASP A 272 -12.68 -0.68 9.62
N ALA A 273 -11.69 0.00 9.04
CA ALA A 273 -11.89 1.28 8.36
C ALA A 273 -12.89 1.16 7.18
N ILE A 274 -12.83 0.08 6.41
CA ILE A 274 -13.83 -0.21 5.34
C ILE A 274 -15.22 -0.39 5.93
N ARG A 275 -15.35 -1.15 7.02
CA ARG A 275 -16.65 -1.40 7.68
C ARG A 275 -17.26 -0.12 8.23
N GLU A 276 -16.47 0.70 8.91
CA GLU A 276 -16.90 1.99 9.45
C GLU A 276 -17.34 2.94 8.32
N ALA A 277 -16.53 3.07 7.28
CA ALA A 277 -16.86 3.91 6.13
C ALA A 277 -18.16 3.47 5.43
N LYS A 278 -18.40 2.16 5.30
CA LYS A 278 -19.62 1.61 4.70
C LYS A 278 -20.90 1.90 5.51
N MET A 279 -20.80 2.36 6.75
CA MET A 279 -21.98 2.75 7.52
C MET A 279 -22.53 4.11 7.08
N THR A 280 -21.69 4.96 6.51
CA THR A 280 -22.05 6.33 6.15
C THR A 280 -21.86 6.66 4.66
N CYS A 281 -21.02 5.91 3.95
CA CYS A 281 -20.70 6.14 2.55
C CYS A 281 -21.38 5.13 1.62
N GLU A 282 -21.75 5.58 0.42
CA GLU A 282 -22.35 4.74 -0.63
C GLU A 282 -21.35 3.71 -1.19
N ALA A 283 -20.07 4.08 -1.26
CA ALA A 283 -18.99 3.21 -1.69
C ALA A 283 -17.69 3.48 -0.93
N VAL A 284 -16.82 2.46 -0.89
CA VAL A 284 -15.46 2.56 -0.34
C VAL A 284 -14.50 2.11 -1.41
N LEU A 285 -13.53 2.95 -1.72
CA LEU A 285 -12.41 2.66 -2.62
C LEU A 285 -11.17 2.40 -1.76
N VAL A 286 -10.37 1.42 -2.15
CA VAL A 286 -9.08 1.13 -1.51
C VAL A 286 -8.01 1.23 -2.57
N MET A 287 -7.09 2.18 -2.40
CA MET A 287 -5.85 2.27 -3.17
C MET A 287 -4.77 1.44 -2.48
N VAL A 288 -4.01 0.73 -3.26
CA VAL A 288 -2.87 -0.06 -2.78
C VAL A 288 -1.66 0.25 -3.62
N HIS A 289 -0.64 0.86 -3.01
CA HIS A 289 0.67 1.01 -3.66
C HIS A 289 1.55 -0.18 -3.30
N SER A 290 2.05 -0.89 -4.33
CA SER A 290 2.80 -2.13 -4.15
C SER A 290 3.80 -2.36 -5.29
N HIS A 291 5.04 -2.70 -4.92
CA HIS A 291 6.12 -3.13 -5.82
C HIS A 291 6.51 -4.59 -5.54
N GLU A 292 5.55 -5.44 -5.28
CA GLU A 292 5.81 -6.86 -5.03
C GLU A 292 6.26 -7.55 -6.32
N ILE A 293 7.48 -8.10 -6.30
CA ILE A 293 8.09 -8.82 -7.43
C ILE A 293 7.83 -10.32 -7.27
N ARG A 294 7.31 -10.96 -8.32
CA ARG A 294 7.23 -12.43 -8.42
C ARG A 294 8.00 -12.91 -9.66
N LYS A 295 9.13 -13.59 -9.41
CA LYS A 295 9.99 -14.22 -10.42
C LYS A 295 10.30 -13.34 -11.63
N ASP A 296 9.42 -13.31 -12.62
CA ASP A 296 9.64 -12.71 -13.93
C ASP A 296 8.80 -11.47 -14.20
N ASN A 297 8.04 -10.98 -13.21
CA ASN A 297 7.16 -9.82 -13.35
C ASN A 297 7.37 -8.82 -12.21
N ASP A 298 7.72 -7.62 -12.57
CA ASP A 298 8.02 -6.52 -11.65
C ASP A 298 6.77 -5.93 -10.96
N CYS A 299 5.55 -6.40 -11.31
CA CYS A 299 4.34 -5.86 -10.73
C CYS A 299 3.20 -6.90 -10.70
N LEU A 300 2.64 -7.14 -9.51
CA LEU A 300 1.46 -7.98 -9.32
C LEU A 300 0.21 -7.46 -10.05
N LEU A 301 0.13 -6.15 -10.26
CA LEU A 301 -1.00 -5.52 -10.95
C LEU A 301 -1.07 -5.90 -12.43
N TYR A 302 0.08 -6.17 -13.07
CA TYR A 302 0.11 -6.64 -14.46
C TYR A 302 -0.26 -8.12 -14.60
N THR A 303 -0.19 -8.89 -13.53
CA THR A 303 -0.53 -10.33 -13.51
C THR A 303 -1.94 -10.61 -13.01
N SER A 304 -2.61 -9.62 -12.43
CA SER A 304 -4.02 -9.74 -12.07
C SER A 304 -4.87 -9.45 -13.30
N PRO A 305 -5.69 -10.42 -13.79
CA PRO A 305 -6.53 -10.17 -14.94
C PRO A 305 -7.48 -9.02 -14.63
N SER A 306 -7.43 -7.99 -15.48
CA SER A 306 -8.36 -6.88 -15.37
C SER A 306 -9.80 -7.37 -15.60
N PRO A 307 -10.83 -6.66 -15.16
CA PRO A 307 -12.21 -7.01 -15.49
C PRO A 307 -12.48 -7.15 -17.00
N ARG A 308 -11.68 -6.47 -17.85
CA ARG A 308 -11.76 -6.58 -19.31
C ARG A 308 -11.17 -7.89 -19.85
N ASP A 309 -10.17 -8.44 -19.19
CA ASP A 309 -9.54 -9.70 -19.61
C ASP A 309 -10.44 -10.91 -19.31
N ARG A 310 -11.33 -10.78 -18.31
CA ARG A 310 -12.34 -11.81 -17.99
C ARG A 310 -13.52 -11.84 -18.95
N GLN A 311 -13.72 -10.79 -19.77
CA GLN A 311 -14.78 -10.76 -20.77
C GLN A 311 -14.35 -11.37 -22.12
N LYS A 312 -13.06 -11.71 -22.28
CA LYS A 312 -12.52 -12.30 -23.51
C LYS A 312 -12.26 -13.81 -23.40
N SER A 313 -12.50 -14.40 -22.24
CA SER A 313 -12.44 -15.84 -21.96
C SER A 313 -13.85 -16.37 -21.75
#